data_1ffc0ff16560b2223606e7d377302cdc
#
_entry.id   1ffc0ff16560b2223606e7d377302cdc
#
_cell.length_a   1.000
_cell.length_b   1.000
_cell.length_c   1.000
_cell.angle_alpha   90.00
_cell.angle_beta   90.00
_cell.angle_gamma   90.00
#
_symmetry.space_group_name_H-M   'P 1'
#
loop_
_entity.id
_entity.type
_entity.pdbx_description
1 polymer ?
#
loop_
_entity_poly.entity_id
_entity_poly.type
_entity_poly.pdbx_seq_one_letter_code
_entity_poly.pdbx_strand_id
1 'polypeptide(L)'
;MPTFEFSGEIAGAPKEDLFDNLGAKIKVVGVGGAGGNAVNSMINDKIDGVEFIAVNSDFQDLQKSHAKRVIQIGKNIAKGLGVGGNPELGNECAKADQNDITEALQGSDMVFITAGMGGGTGTGASPVVAKLAKDAGALTVAIAVSYTHLTLPTICSV
;
A
#
# COMPACT_ATOMS: atom_id res chain seq x y z
N MET A 1 -0.26 33.26 17.67
CA MET A 1 -0.15 32.37 16.49
C MET A 1 -0.22 33.21 15.24
N PRO A 2 0.78 33.19 14.40
CA PRO A 2 0.66 33.90 13.13
C PRO A 2 -0.40 33.18 12.28
N THR A 3 -1.48 33.89 11.99
CA THR A 3 -2.43 33.48 10.96
C THR A 3 -1.71 33.59 9.63
N PHE A 4 -1.53 32.48 8.95
CA PHE A 4 -1.10 32.49 7.55
C PHE A 4 -2.29 32.99 6.72
N GLU A 5 -2.31 34.27 6.42
CA GLU A 5 -3.20 34.80 5.39
C GLU A 5 -2.63 34.41 4.04
N PHE A 6 -3.25 33.43 3.41
CA PHE A 6 -3.01 33.13 2.01
C PHE A 6 -3.69 34.20 1.17
N SER A 7 -3.01 35.34 0.95
CA SER A 7 -3.47 36.37 0.05
C SER A 7 -3.04 36.10 -1.39
N GLY A 8 -3.45 34.98 -1.91
CA GLY A 8 -3.34 34.65 -3.32
C GLY A 8 -4.72 34.34 -3.85
N GLU A 9 -5.27 35.19 -4.68
CA GLU A 9 -6.44 34.85 -5.47
C GLU A 9 -6.11 33.65 -6.36
N ILE A 10 -6.47 32.45 -5.89
CA ILE A 10 -6.52 31.28 -6.76
C ILE A 10 -7.93 31.27 -7.37
N ALA A 11 -8.20 32.31 -8.18
CA ALA A 11 -9.42 32.37 -8.94
C ALA A 11 -9.33 31.36 -10.08
N GLY A 12 -10.03 30.22 -9.96
CA GLY A 12 -10.41 29.40 -11.07
C GLY A 12 -9.52 28.20 -11.43
N ALA A 13 -8.55 27.82 -10.61
CA ALA A 13 -7.88 26.55 -10.79
C ALA A 13 -8.77 25.39 -10.29
N PRO A 14 -8.93 24.30 -11.07
CA PRO A 14 -9.59 23.11 -10.57
C PRO A 14 -8.89 22.63 -9.30
N LYS A 15 -9.65 22.13 -8.32
CA LYS A 15 -9.08 21.63 -7.06
C LYS A 15 -8.03 20.54 -7.28
N GLU A 16 -8.12 19.81 -8.37
CA GLU A 16 -7.18 18.79 -8.80
C GLU A 16 -5.77 19.36 -9.03
N ASP A 17 -5.67 20.51 -9.70
CA ASP A 17 -4.38 21.16 -9.95
C ASP A 17 -3.70 21.70 -8.68
N LEU A 18 -4.47 21.92 -7.62
CA LEU A 18 -3.95 22.45 -6.37
C LEU A 18 -3.14 21.41 -5.59
N PHE A 19 -3.56 20.14 -5.65
CA PHE A 19 -2.87 19.04 -5.00
C PHE A 19 -1.65 18.59 -5.79
N ASP A 20 -1.71 18.61 -7.11
CA ASP A 20 -0.56 18.34 -7.98
C ASP A 20 0.56 19.39 -7.80
N ASN A 21 0.20 20.64 -7.54
CA ASN A 21 1.16 21.71 -7.29
C ASN A 21 1.79 21.69 -5.89
N LEU A 22 1.21 20.99 -4.93
CA LEU A 22 1.80 20.82 -3.59
C LEU A 22 2.90 19.75 -3.58
N GLY A 23 3.05 18.99 -4.66
CA GLY A 23 4.15 18.05 -4.84
C GLY A 23 4.15 16.87 -3.85
N ALA A 24 3.05 16.65 -3.12
CA ALA A 24 2.94 15.53 -2.19
C ALA A 24 2.86 14.21 -2.95
N LYS A 25 3.83 13.33 -2.71
CA LYS A 25 3.87 11.99 -3.31
C LYS A 25 3.18 10.99 -2.41
N ILE A 26 2.00 10.56 -2.82
CA ILE A 26 1.17 9.59 -2.10
C ILE A 26 1.23 8.26 -2.82
N LYS A 27 1.54 7.20 -2.07
CA LYS A 27 1.54 5.83 -2.58
C LYS A 27 0.53 4.98 -1.80
N VAL A 28 -0.15 4.10 -2.50
CA VAL A 28 -1.06 3.12 -1.93
C VAL A 28 -0.50 1.74 -2.22
N VAL A 29 -0.22 0.98 -1.18
CA VAL A 29 0.37 -0.35 -1.26
C VAL A 29 -0.66 -1.39 -0.85
N GLY A 30 -1.05 -2.24 -1.77
CA GLY A 30 -1.88 -3.40 -1.49
C GLY A 30 -1.01 -4.62 -1.21
N VAL A 31 -1.14 -5.20 -0.02
CA VAL A 31 -0.35 -6.36 0.43
C VAL A 31 -1.21 -7.60 0.51
N GLY A 32 -0.76 -8.65 -0.17
CA GLY A 32 -1.49 -9.92 -0.26
C GLY A 32 -2.68 -9.86 -1.22
N GLY A 33 -3.47 -10.94 -1.25
CA GLY A 33 -4.60 -11.06 -2.16
C GLY A 33 -5.69 -10.01 -1.92
N ALA A 34 -6.12 -9.84 -0.68
CA ALA A 34 -7.15 -8.86 -0.33
C ALA A 34 -6.67 -7.41 -0.55
N GLY A 35 -5.42 -7.11 -0.21
CA GLY A 35 -4.82 -5.80 -0.47
C GLY A 35 -4.73 -5.50 -1.97
N GLY A 36 -4.34 -6.48 -2.77
CA GLY A 36 -4.33 -6.36 -4.22
C GLY A 36 -5.71 -6.12 -4.82
N ASN A 37 -6.74 -6.79 -4.32
CA ASN A 37 -8.12 -6.55 -4.74
C ASN A 37 -8.60 -5.15 -4.38
N ALA A 38 -8.26 -4.65 -3.19
CA ALA A 38 -8.58 -3.29 -2.79
C ALA A 38 -7.94 -2.26 -3.71
N VAL A 39 -6.67 -2.44 -4.06
CA VAL A 39 -5.97 -1.58 -5.02
C VAL A 39 -6.63 -1.63 -6.40
N ASN A 40 -6.99 -2.80 -6.90
CA ASN A 40 -7.69 -2.92 -8.18
C ASN A 40 -9.04 -2.17 -8.17
N SER A 41 -9.78 -2.25 -7.06
CA SER A 41 -11.03 -1.51 -6.91
C SER A 41 -10.81 0.00 -6.94
N MET A 42 -9.81 0.50 -6.25
CA MET A 42 -9.46 1.93 -6.26
C MET A 42 -9.07 2.42 -7.64
N ILE A 43 -8.32 1.61 -8.40
CA ILE A 43 -7.93 1.93 -9.78
C ILE A 43 -9.17 1.95 -10.69
N ASN A 44 -10.07 0.98 -10.55
CA ASN A 44 -11.31 0.92 -11.33
C ASN A 44 -12.25 2.10 -11.01
N ASP A 45 -12.24 2.58 -9.77
CA ASP A 45 -12.98 3.76 -9.33
C ASP A 45 -12.30 5.07 -9.77
N LYS A 46 -11.21 4.99 -10.51
CA LYS A 46 -10.46 6.12 -11.07
C LYS A 46 -9.96 7.12 -10.02
N ILE A 47 -9.45 6.61 -8.91
CA ILE A 47 -8.78 7.43 -7.91
C ILE A 47 -7.45 7.91 -8.48
N ASP A 48 -7.32 9.22 -8.63
CA ASP A 48 -6.14 9.88 -9.20
C ASP A 48 -5.24 10.51 -8.11
N GLY A 49 -4.06 10.95 -8.52
CA GLY A 49 -3.11 11.65 -7.66
C GLY A 49 -2.30 10.75 -6.74
N VAL A 50 -2.40 9.44 -6.92
CA VAL A 50 -1.65 8.44 -6.12
C VAL A 50 -0.98 7.40 -7.03
N GLU A 51 0.13 6.86 -6.56
CA GLU A 51 0.78 5.71 -7.20
C GLU A 51 0.34 4.42 -6.50
N PHE A 52 -0.14 3.45 -7.27
CA PHE A 52 -0.57 2.16 -6.74
C PHE A 52 0.53 1.12 -6.89
N ILE A 53 0.77 0.38 -5.81
CA ILE A 53 1.76 -0.70 -5.74
C ILE A 53 1.06 -1.95 -5.21
N ALA A 54 1.26 -3.08 -5.88
CA ALA A 54 0.80 -4.38 -5.39
C ALA A 54 1.99 -5.22 -4.93
N VAL A 55 1.92 -5.76 -3.73
CA VAL A 55 2.94 -6.61 -3.12
C VAL A 55 2.31 -7.95 -2.77
N ASN A 56 2.82 -9.03 -3.31
CA ASN A 56 2.31 -10.37 -3.01
C ASN A 56 3.40 -11.43 -3.21
N SER A 57 3.24 -12.55 -2.54
CA SER A 57 4.02 -13.76 -2.75
C SER A 57 3.40 -14.69 -3.80
N ASP A 58 2.13 -14.50 -4.12
CA ASP A 58 1.41 -15.23 -5.16
C ASP A 58 1.52 -14.54 -6.51
N PHE A 59 2.18 -15.20 -7.45
CA PHE A 59 2.40 -14.67 -8.79
C PHE A 59 1.11 -14.55 -9.60
N GLN A 60 0.17 -15.46 -9.41
CA GLN A 60 -1.11 -15.43 -10.14
C GLN A 60 -1.95 -14.22 -9.75
N ASP A 61 -1.96 -13.87 -8.47
CA ASP A 61 -2.65 -12.67 -8.00
C ASP A 61 -1.99 -11.40 -8.53
N LEU A 62 -0.66 -11.37 -8.60
CA LEU A 62 0.06 -10.23 -9.17
C LEU A 62 -0.21 -10.05 -10.67
N GLN A 63 -0.39 -11.12 -11.41
CA GLN A 63 -0.76 -11.04 -12.83
C GLN A 63 -2.14 -10.40 -13.06
N LYS A 64 -3.04 -10.50 -12.09
CA LYS A 64 -4.38 -9.88 -12.14
C LYS A 64 -4.38 -8.43 -11.66
N SER A 65 -3.26 -7.94 -11.15
CA SER A 65 -3.17 -6.59 -10.61
C SER A 65 -3.22 -5.54 -11.71
N HIS A 66 -3.98 -4.48 -11.47
CA HIS A 66 -4.02 -3.29 -12.32
C HIS A 66 -3.01 -2.23 -11.90
N ALA A 67 -2.27 -2.45 -10.82
CA ALA A 67 -1.25 -1.53 -10.36
C ALA A 67 -0.11 -1.39 -11.38
N LYS A 68 0.39 -0.18 -11.56
CA LYS A 68 1.53 0.08 -12.45
C LYS A 68 2.81 -0.58 -11.95
N ARG A 69 2.95 -0.71 -10.64
CA ARG A 69 4.10 -1.37 -10.03
C ARG A 69 3.63 -2.58 -9.23
N VAL A 70 4.21 -3.72 -9.55
CA VAL A 70 3.97 -4.97 -8.83
C VAL A 70 5.29 -5.51 -8.29
N ILE A 71 5.26 -6.02 -7.06
CA ILE A 71 6.44 -6.57 -6.38
C ILE A 71 6.10 -7.97 -5.93
N GLN A 72 6.78 -8.95 -6.50
CA GLN A 72 6.73 -10.32 -6.01
C GLN A 72 7.74 -10.48 -4.88
N ILE A 73 7.26 -10.88 -3.70
CA ILE A 73 8.09 -11.15 -2.54
C ILE A 73 8.25 -12.65 -2.31
N GLY A 74 9.40 -13.03 -1.75
CA GLY A 74 9.69 -14.41 -1.41
C GLY A 74 9.79 -15.35 -2.62
N LYS A 75 10.37 -14.89 -3.72
CA LYS A 75 10.53 -15.68 -4.95
C LYS A 75 11.16 -17.06 -4.71
N ASN A 76 12.16 -17.11 -3.84
CA ASN A 76 12.87 -18.33 -3.48
C ASN A 76 12.21 -19.10 -2.33
N ILE A 77 11.33 -18.47 -1.58
CA ILE A 77 10.65 -19.06 -0.41
C ILE A 77 9.30 -19.64 -0.81
N ALA A 78 8.42 -18.78 -1.34
CA ALA A 78 7.07 -19.17 -1.74
C ALA A 78 6.97 -19.69 -3.18
N LYS A 79 8.01 -19.49 -3.99
CA LYS A 79 8.09 -19.94 -5.39
C LYS A 79 6.90 -19.53 -6.26
N GLY A 80 6.29 -18.39 -5.95
CA GLY A 80 5.14 -17.87 -6.67
C GLY A 80 3.80 -18.50 -6.32
N LEU A 81 3.75 -19.44 -5.38
CA LEU A 81 2.53 -20.16 -4.99
C LEU A 81 1.80 -19.53 -3.80
N GLY A 82 2.36 -18.46 -3.24
CA GLY A 82 1.85 -17.89 -2.00
C GLY A 82 2.35 -18.62 -0.76
N VAL A 83 1.89 -18.18 0.41
CA VAL A 83 2.39 -18.68 1.72
C VAL A 83 1.37 -19.57 2.45
N GLY A 84 0.25 -19.91 1.81
CA GLY A 84 -0.71 -20.87 2.36
C GLY A 84 -1.33 -20.47 3.70
N GLY A 85 -1.56 -19.18 3.94
CA GLY A 85 -2.14 -18.69 5.20
C GLY A 85 -1.15 -18.62 6.37
N ASN A 86 0.15 -18.78 6.14
CA ASN A 86 1.19 -18.70 7.16
C ASN A 86 1.78 -17.27 7.26
N PRO A 87 1.46 -16.51 8.32
CA PRO A 87 1.96 -15.13 8.46
C PRO A 87 3.47 -15.03 8.67
N GLU A 88 4.07 -16.00 9.35
CA GLU A 88 5.52 -16.03 9.58
C GLU A 88 6.27 -16.13 8.26
N LEU A 89 5.80 -17.02 7.39
CA LEU A 89 6.36 -17.17 6.05
C LEU A 89 6.14 -15.91 5.19
N GLY A 90 4.98 -15.25 5.33
CA GLY A 90 4.72 -13.95 4.69
C GLY A 90 5.69 -12.86 5.13
N ASN A 91 6.01 -12.84 6.42
CA ASN A 91 7.00 -11.93 6.98
C ASN A 91 8.41 -12.21 6.43
N GLU A 92 8.82 -13.45 6.36
CA GLU A 92 10.11 -13.87 5.79
C GLU A 92 10.21 -13.49 4.32
N CYS A 93 9.14 -13.70 3.54
CA CYS A 93 9.08 -13.29 2.13
C CYS A 93 9.31 -11.78 1.95
N ALA A 94 8.66 -10.97 2.78
CA ALA A 94 8.83 -9.52 2.72
C ALA A 94 10.23 -9.07 3.13
N LYS A 95 10.82 -9.70 4.14
CA LYS A 95 12.20 -9.43 4.57
C LYS A 95 13.22 -9.83 3.50
N ALA A 96 13.00 -10.94 2.81
CA ALA A 96 13.90 -11.41 1.76
C ALA A 96 14.00 -10.41 0.60
N ASP A 97 12.90 -9.77 0.25
CA ASP A 97 12.83 -8.82 -0.86
C ASP A 97 12.59 -7.35 -0.39
N GLN A 98 13.04 -7.02 0.82
CA GLN A 98 12.88 -5.68 1.41
C GLN A 98 13.49 -4.56 0.57
N ASN A 99 14.54 -4.85 -0.19
CA ASN A 99 15.18 -3.85 -1.05
C ASN A 99 14.26 -3.38 -2.18
N ASP A 100 13.54 -4.31 -2.80
CA ASP A 100 12.58 -4.00 -3.85
C ASP A 100 11.42 -3.15 -3.30
N ILE A 101 10.97 -3.47 -2.09
CA ILE A 101 9.92 -2.71 -1.40
C ILE A 101 10.43 -1.31 -1.04
N THR A 102 11.62 -1.22 -0.48
CA THR A 102 12.24 0.06 -0.10
C THR A 102 12.41 0.97 -1.31
N GLU A 103 12.90 0.44 -2.42
CA GLU A 103 13.04 1.20 -3.66
C GLU A 103 11.70 1.74 -4.15
N ALA A 104 10.64 0.92 -4.08
CA ALA A 104 9.30 1.33 -4.47
C ALA A 104 8.72 2.44 -3.59
N LEU A 105 9.11 2.50 -2.31
CA LEU A 105 8.61 3.47 -1.34
C LEU A 105 9.44 4.75 -1.25
N GLN A 106 10.61 4.79 -1.87
CA GLN A 106 11.47 5.97 -1.83
C GLN A 106 10.78 7.21 -2.40
N GLY A 107 11.03 8.35 -1.76
CA GLY A 107 10.49 9.64 -2.19
C GLY A 107 8.99 9.82 -1.89
N SER A 108 8.37 8.92 -1.15
CA SER A 108 6.98 9.07 -0.72
C SER A 108 6.87 10.03 0.44
N ASP A 109 5.89 10.92 0.39
CA ASP A 109 5.52 11.76 1.53
C ASP A 109 4.50 11.06 2.43
N MET A 110 3.60 10.28 1.84
CA MET A 110 2.60 9.50 2.53
C MET A 110 2.44 8.13 1.87
N VAL A 111 2.30 7.09 2.70
CA VAL A 111 2.06 5.72 2.25
C VAL A 111 0.84 5.15 2.97
N PHE A 112 -0.14 4.76 2.19
CA PHE A 112 -1.29 3.98 2.66
C PHE A 112 -1.04 2.51 2.37
N ILE A 113 -1.17 1.67 3.38
CA ILE A 113 -1.02 0.22 3.25
C ILE A 113 -2.39 -0.41 3.49
N THR A 114 -2.86 -1.19 2.53
CA THR A 114 -4.09 -1.97 2.68
C THR A 114 -3.77 -3.46 2.64
N ALA A 115 -4.28 -4.19 3.62
CA ALA A 115 -4.06 -5.63 3.73
C ALA A 115 -5.24 -6.32 4.38
N GLY A 116 -5.56 -7.52 3.91
CA GLY A 116 -6.51 -8.39 4.61
C GLY A 116 -5.82 -9.13 5.74
N MET A 117 -6.41 -9.11 6.92
CA MET A 117 -5.96 -9.90 8.06
C MET A 117 -6.56 -11.32 8.00
N GLY A 118 -5.85 -12.27 8.58
CA GLY A 118 -6.22 -13.68 8.57
C GLY A 118 -5.62 -14.48 7.41
N GLY A 119 -5.03 -13.84 6.41
CA GLY A 119 -4.21 -14.47 5.38
C GLY A 119 -2.73 -14.51 5.76
N GLY A 120 -1.92 -15.21 4.98
CA GLY A 120 -0.49 -15.33 5.24
C GLY A 120 0.30 -14.09 4.84
N THR A 121 0.22 -13.71 3.58
CA THR A 121 1.01 -12.60 3.02
C THR A 121 0.57 -11.25 3.60
N GLY A 122 -0.73 -10.97 3.60
CA GLY A 122 -1.26 -9.69 4.11
C GLY A 122 -0.89 -9.47 5.57
N THR A 123 -1.13 -10.45 6.42
CA THR A 123 -0.83 -10.37 7.86
C THR A 123 0.67 -10.31 8.14
N GLY A 124 1.47 -11.11 7.45
CA GLY A 124 2.90 -11.23 7.73
C GLY A 124 3.75 -10.15 7.09
N ALA A 125 3.43 -9.74 5.88
CA ALA A 125 4.25 -8.77 5.13
C ALA A 125 3.90 -7.31 5.45
N SER A 126 2.66 -7.00 5.83
CA SER A 126 2.23 -5.62 6.10
C SER A 126 3.07 -4.90 7.16
N PRO A 127 3.44 -5.53 8.29
CA PRO A 127 4.31 -4.88 9.26
C PRO A 127 5.69 -4.52 8.71
N VAL A 128 6.23 -5.37 7.84
CA VAL A 128 7.52 -5.11 7.17
C VAL A 128 7.40 -3.92 6.22
N VAL A 129 6.36 -3.90 5.40
CA VAL A 129 6.09 -2.76 4.49
C VAL A 129 5.88 -1.47 5.27
N ALA A 130 5.13 -1.50 6.36
CA ALA A 130 4.90 -0.35 7.23
C ALA A 130 6.20 0.19 7.83
N LYS A 131 7.06 -0.69 8.31
CA LYS A 131 8.37 -0.30 8.85
C LYS A 131 9.24 0.34 7.78
N LEU A 132 9.30 -0.25 6.60
CA LEU A 132 10.10 0.28 5.49
C LEU A 132 9.58 1.65 5.01
N ALA A 133 8.26 1.85 5.01
CA ALA A 133 7.67 3.14 4.68
C ALA A 133 8.04 4.23 5.72
N LYS A 134 7.99 3.88 7.00
CA LYS A 134 8.43 4.78 8.08
C LYS A 134 9.92 5.09 7.98
N ASP A 135 10.75 4.10 7.72
CA ASP A 135 12.20 4.27 7.56
C ASP A 135 12.55 5.14 6.35
N ALA A 136 11.69 5.14 5.32
CA ALA A 136 11.80 6.04 4.16
C ALA A 136 11.33 7.48 4.45
N GLY A 137 10.87 7.77 5.66
CA GLY A 137 10.43 9.11 6.08
C GLY A 137 8.99 9.44 5.72
N ALA A 138 8.21 8.49 5.22
CA ALA A 138 6.82 8.71 4.85
C ALA A 138 5.88 8.65 6.06
N LEU A 139 4.85 9.50 6.05
CA LEU A 139 3.70 9.31 6.93
C LEU A 139 2.98 8.03 6.52
N THR A 140 2.89 7.06 7.43
CA THR A 140 2.40 5.72 7.12
C THR A 140 1.06 5.47 7.79
N VAL A 141 0.06 5.08 7.01
CA VAL A 141 -1.28 4.70 7.46
C VAL A 141 -1.56 3.28 6.99
N ALA A 142 -1.84 2.38 7.91
CA ALA A 142 -2.20 1.00 7.59
C ALA A 142 -3.70 0.77 7.80
N ILE A 143 -4.34 0.20 6.81
CA ILE A 143 -5.74 -0.18 6.82
C ILE A 143 -5.79 -1.71 6.78
N ALA A 144 -6.16 -2.30 7.91
CA ALA A 144 -6.34 -3.73 8.04
C ALA A 144 -7.82 -4.08 7.90
N VAL A 145 -8.13 -4.98 6.97
CA VAL A 145 -9.48 -5.49 6.77
C VAL A 145 -9.55 -6.89 7.36
N SER A 146 -10.40 -7.06 8.36
CA SER A 146 -10.67 -8.35 8.99
C SER A 146 -12.08 -8.82 8.64
N TYR A 147 -12.18 -10.01 8.10
CA TYR A 147 -13.46 -10.67 7.84
C TYR A 147 -13.70 -11.73 8.90
N THR A 148 -14.49 -11.39 9.90
CA THR A 148 -15.11 -12.39 10.76
C THR A 148 -16.57 -12.52 10.39
N HIS A 149 -17.16 -13.70 10.51
CA HIS A 149 -18.51 -14.02 10.01
C HIS A 149 -19.66 -13.10 10.48
N LEU A 150 -19.40 -12.16 11.40
CA LEU A 150 -20.39 -11.30 12.02
C LEU A 150 -19.89 -9.89 12.33
N THR A 151 -18.73 -9.47 11.87
CA THR A 151 -18.19 -8.16 12.21
C THR A 151 -17.89 -7.31 10.98
N LEU A 152 -18.14 -6.02 11.14
CA LEU A 152 -17.76 -5.00 10.18
C LEU A 152 -16.22 -4.95 10.04
N PRO A 153 -15.70 -4.55 8.86
CA PRO A 153 -14.28 -4.36 8.68
C PRO A 153 -13.68 -3.46 9.76
N THR A 154 -12.57 -3.88 10.32
CA THR A 154 -11.84 -3.10 11.31
C THR A 154 -10.77 -2.27 10.61
N ILE A 155 -10.81 -0.97 10.80
CA ILE A 155 -9.82 -0.04 10.29
C ILE A 155 -8.92 0.34 11.45
N CYS A 156 -7.61 0.04 11.34
CA CYS A 156 -6.59 0.47 12.28
C CYS A 156 -5.63 1.42 11.57
N SER A 157 -5.51 2.64 12.08
CA SER A 157 -4.45 3.56 11.70
C SER A 157 -3.23 3.36 12.60
N VAL A 158 -2.08 3.24 12.02
CA VAL A 158 -0.81 3.03 12.73
C VAL A 158 0.08 4.24 12.57
#